data_0af9836cc78b93a7ab8cb3439b53b569
#
_entry.id   0af9836cc78b93a7ab8cb3439b53b569
#
_cell.length_a   1.000
_cell.length_b   1.000
_cell.length_c   1.000
_cell.angle_alpha   90.00
_cell.angle_beta   90.00
_cell.angle_gamma   90.00
#
_symmetry.space_group_name_H-M   'P 1'
#
loop_
_entity.id
_entity.type
_entity.pdbx_description
1 polymer ?
#
loop_
_entity_poly.entity_id
_entity_poly.type
_entity_poly.pdbx_seq_one_letter_code
_entity_poly.pdbx_strand_id
1 'polypeptide(L)'
;MARSILSKGSRFYPYGDTKSFQNLQHLQLRSCPSLQFLLPLWVSSFPSLETLHIIHCGNLSHIFILDEEYPEEITTRGVQFPELTTIQLHDLPNLQQICEVKMVSPALKSIKIRGCWSLRRLPSVGARGNGKKKPAIEIEKDVWDALEWDARHRPAHFEAPVHSCYYKEKLPRISVLR
;
A
#
# COMPACT_ATOMS: atom_id res chain seq x y z
N MET A 1 5.93 -22.56 -4.74
CA MET A 1 5.33 -21.60 -3.78
C MET A 1 5.98 -20.25 -3.98
N ALA A 2 5.35 -19.37 -4.69
CA ALA A 2 5.88 -18.02 -4.89
C ALA A 2 5.45 -17.14 -3.71
N ARG A 3 6.38 -16.77 -2.83
CA ARG A 3 6.14 -15.88 -1.69
C ARG A 3 6.20 -14.40 -2.07
N SER A 4 6.79 -14.08 -3.20
CA SER A 4 6.85 -12.73 -3.77
C SER A 4 6.86 -12.80 -5.31
N ILE A 5 6.56 -11.69 -5.97
CA ILE A 5 6.68 -11.59 -7.43
C ILE A 5 8.15 -11.71 -7.87
N LEU A 6 9.06 -11.32 -6.99
CA LEU A 6 10.49 -11.46 -7.18
C LEU A 6 11.02 -12.48 -6.17
N SER A 7 11.36 -13.69 -6.62
CA SER A 7 11.90 -14.73 -5.75
C SER A 7 13.30 -14.38 -5.26
N LYS A 8 13.57 -14.66 -3.97
CA LYS A 8 14.93 -14.67 -3.40
C LYS A 8 15.78 -15.71 -4.13
N GLY A 9 16.43 -15.30 -5.20
CA GLY A 9 17.40 -16.08 -5.92
C GLY A 9 18.63 -15.26 -6.19
N SER A 10 19.72 -15.51 -5.45
CA SER A 10 21.06 -15.00 -5.65
C SER A 10 21.42 -13.66 -5.00
N ARG A 11 22.41 -13.75 -4.14
CA ARG A 11 23.12 -12.69 -3.40
C ARG A 11 23.95 -11.72 -4.28
N PHE A 12 23.42 -11.25 -5.38
CA PHE A 12 24.07 -10.23 -6.19
C PHE A 12 23.02 -9.31 -6.76
N TYR A 13 22.65 -8.29 -5.98
CA TYR A 13 22.03 -7.11 -6.57
C TYR A 13 23.15 -6.11 -6.83
N PRO A 14 23.61 -5.97 -8.08
CA PRO A 14 24.47 -4.86 -8.41
C PRO A 14 23.67 -3.57 -8.18
N TYR A 15 24.24 -2.67 -7.44
CA TYR A 15 23.79 -1.29 -7.16
C TYR A 15 23.61 -0.45 -8.46
N GLY A 16 23.17 -1.05 -9.56
CA GLY A 16 23.27 -0.47 -10.88
C GLY A 16 21.99 -0.32 -11.70
N ASP A 17 20.90 -1.02 -11.39
CA ASP A 17 19.71 -0.97 -12.27
C ASP A 17 18.44 -0.56 -11.52
N THR A 18 18.40 0.70 -11.08
CA THR A 18 17.19 1.37 -10.58
C THR A 18 16.14 1.60 -11.67
N LYS A 19 16.34 1.04 -12.86
CA LYS A 19 15.51 1.31 -14.05
C LYS A 19 14.34 0.35 -14.25
N SER A 20 14.18 -0.66 -13.40
CA SER A 20 13.29 -1.79 -13.67
C SER A 20 11.80 -1.45 -13.77
N PHE A 21 11.33 -0.32 -13.20
CA PHE A 21 9.92 0.05 -13.22
C PHE A 21 9.67 1.49 -13.69
N GLN A 22 10.58 2.06 -14.46
CA GLN A 22 10.47 3.47 -14.89
C GLN A 22 9.23 3.76 -15.74
N ASN A 23 8.78 2.79 -16.52
CA ASN A 23 7.63 2.94 -17.41
C ASN A 23 6.34 2.28 -16.90
N LEU A 24 6.35 1.76 -15.65
CA LEU A 24 5.17 1.14 -15.07
C LEU A 24 4.15 2.21 -14.67
N GLN A 25 3.04 2.30 -15.43
CA GLN A 25 1.95 3.25 -15.18
C GLN A 25 0.86 2.67 -14.29
N HIS A 26 0.52 1.41 -14.50
CA HIS A 26 -0.58 0.76 -13.81
C HIS A 26 -0.12 -0.55 -13.19
N LEU A 27 -0.23 -0.65 -11.88
CA LEU A 27 0.02 -1.90 -11.17
C LEU A 27 -1.31 -2.47 -10.70
N GLN A 28 -1.74 -3.53 -11.34
CA GLN A 28 -2.98 -4.22 -11.00
C GLN A 28 -2.72 -5.68 -10.65
N LEU A 29 -3.18 -6.10 -9.47
CA LEU A 29 -3.12 -7.48 -9.01
C LEU A 29 -4.50 -7.95 -8.61
N ARG A 30 -4.81 -9.19 -8.98
CA ARG A 30 -6.08 -9.81 -8.62
C ARG A 30 -5.89 -11.28 -8.27
N SER A 31 -6.52 -11.69 -7.16
CA SER A 31 -6.61 -13.11 -6.76
C SER A 31 -5.25 -13.80 -6.68
N CYS A 32 -4.29 -13.18 -5.98
CA CYS A 32 -2.97 -13.74 -5.70
C CYS A 32 -2.90 -14.24 -4.25
N PRO A 33 -3.48 -15.41 -3.92
CA PRO A 33 -3.66 -15.85 -2.52
C PRO A 33 -2.35 -16.20 -1.81
N SER A 34 -1.29 -16.53 -2.55
CA SER A 34 0.01 -16.88 -1.97
C SER A 34 0.96 -15.70 -1.79
N LEU A 35 0.57 -14.52 -2.26
CA LEU A 35 1.41 -13.32 -2.21
C LEU A 35 1.40 -12.75 -0.79
N GLN A 36 2.56 -12.64 -0.14
CA GLN A 36 2.70 -12.08 1.20
C GLN A 36 3.15 -10.61 1.16
N PHE A 37 3.99 -10.26 0.21
CA PHE A 37 4.42 -8.89 -0.08
C PHE A 37 4.61 -8.72 -1.59
N LEU A 38 4.50 -7.49 -2.06
CA LEU A 38 4.54 -7.22 -3.49
C LEU A 38 5.96 -6.93 -3.97
N LEU A 39 6.55 -5.86 -3.48
CA LEU A 39 7.86 -5.39 -3.92
C LEU A 39 8.73 -4.99 -2.74
N PRO A 40 10.00 -5.41 -2.73
CA PRO A 40 10.97 -4.84 -1.82
C PRO A 40 11.33 -3.41 -2.25
N LEU A 41 11.61 -2.55 -1.28
CA LEU A 41 11.89 -1.13 -1.51
C LEU A 41 13.31 -0.82 -2.00
N TRP A 42 14.05 -1.78 -2.55
CA TRP A 42 15.28 -1.46 -3.26
C TRP A 42 15.04 -0.67 -4.56
N VAL A 43 13.78 -0.58 -4.97
CA VAL A 43 13.35 0.32 -6.04
C VAL A 43 13.03 1.68 -5.42
N SER A 44 13.95 2.63 -5.53
CA SER A 44 13.83 3.94 -4.89
C SER A 44 12.77 4.87 -5.48
N SER A 45 12.24 4.57 -6.67
CA SER A 45 11.23 5.41 -7.31
C SER A 45 10.36 4.63 -8.30
N PHE A 46 9.14 5.07 -8.42
CA PHE A 46 8.18 4.64 -9.45
C PHE A 46 7.72 5.88 -10.21
N PRO A 47 8.56 6.41 -11.11
CA PRO A 47 8.34 7.74 -11.68
C PRO A 47 7.08 7.85 -12.52
N SER A 48 6.64 6.75 -13.14
CA SER A 48 5.47 6.75 -14.03
C SER A 48 4.23 6.10 -13.42
N LEU A 49 4.30 5.58 -12.18
CA LEU A 49 3.17 4.85 -11.61
C LEU A 49 2.01 5.80 -11.29
N GLU A 50 0.90 5.62 -12.00
CA GLU A 50 -0.33 6.42 -11.88
C GLU A 50 -1.38 5.75 -10.99
N THR A 51 -1.50 4.42 -11.09
CA THR A 51 -2.53 3.66 -10.34
C THR A 51 -1.97 2.41 -9.69
N LEU A 52 -2.39 2.19 -8.45
CA LEU A 52 -2.15 0.96 -7.69
C LEU A 52 -3.50 0.33 -7.36
N HIS A 53 -3.77 -0.86 -7.90
CA HIS A 53 -5.04 -1.54 -7.72
C HIS A 53 -4.81 -3.01 -7.34
N ILE A 54 -5.17 -3.39 -6.11
CA ILE A 54 -4.97 -4.74 -5.58
C ILE A 54 -6.27 -5.27 -5.03
N ILE A 55 -6.67 -6.47 -5.48
CA ILE A 55 -7.95 -7.08 -5.15
C ILE A 55 -7.78 -8.56 -4.80
N HIS A 56 -8.47 -9.03 -3.75
CA HIS A 56 -8.57 -10.44 -3.36
C HIS A 56 -7.20 -11.14 -3.17
N CYS A 57 -6.23 -10.46 -2.57
CA CYS A 57 -4.93 -11.02 -2.22
C CYS A 57 -4.88 -11.29 -0.70
N GLY A 58 -5.51 -12.38 -0.27
CA GLY A 58 -5.83 -12.66 1.14
C GLY A 58 -4.62 -12.77 2.07
N ASN A 59 -3.45 -13.19 1.59
CA ASN A 59 -2.24 -13.31 2.41
C ASN A 59 -1.30 -12.10 2.33
N LEU A 60 -1.68 -11.08 1.55
CA LEU A 60 -0.85 -9.87 1.41
C LEU A 60 -0.82 -9.10 2.72
N SER A 61 0.34 -9.02 3.34
CA SER A 61 0.55 -8.28 4.60
C SER A 61 1.12 -6.89 4.38
N HIS A 62 1.99 -6.73 3.38
CA HIS A 62 2.64 -5.48 3.02
C HIS A 62 2.69 -5.35 1.49
N ILE A 63 2.51 -4.14 0.97
CA ILE A 63 2.67 -3.90 -0.47
C ILE A 63 4.14 -3.63 -0.74
N PHE A 64 4.70 -2.63 -0.10
CA PHE A 64 6.11 -2.27 -0.22
C PHE A 64 6.81 -2.52 1.11
N ILE A 65 7.84 -3.38 1.10
CA ILE A 65 8.61 -3.76 2.29
C ILE A 65 10.04 -3.23 2.24
N LEU A 66 10.62 -2.97 3.41
CA LEU A 66 12.06 -2.77 3.54
C LEU A 66 12.77 -4.13 3.49
N ASP A 67 13.88 -4.20 2.78
CA ASP A 67 14.81 -5.32 2.91
C ASP A 67 15.88 -4.96 3.96
N GLU A 68 16.42 -5.96 4.68
CA GLU A 68 17.36 -5.76 5.81
C GLU A 68 18.68 -5.06 5.43
N GLU A 69 19.01 -5.02 4.14
CA GLU A 69 20.25 -4.42 3.61
C GLU A 69 20.09 -2.94 3.16
N TYR A 70 19.07 -2.23 3.62
CA TYR A 70 18.73 -0.91 3.09
C TYR A 70 19.62 0.21 3.63
N PRO A 71 20.12 1.13 2.77
CA PRO A 71 20.78 2.35 3.21
C PRO A 71 19.83 3.25 4.03
N GLU A 72 20.28 3.76 5.16
CA GLU A 72 19.52 4.69 6.01
C GLU A 72 19.01 5.93 5.26
N GLU A 73 19.66 6.30 4.17
CA GLU A 73 19.27 7.44 3.33
C GLU A 73 17.87 7.30 2.73
N ILE A 74 17.43 6.08 2.39
CA ILE A 74 16.09 5.87 1.78
C ILE A 74 15.00 5.87 2.83
N THR A 75 15.29 5.40 4.03
CA THR A 75 14.36 5.51 5.16
C THR A 75 14.04 6.97 5.47
N THR A 76 15.01 7.87 5.26
CA THR A 76 14.86 9.30 5.51
C THR A 76 14.17 10.03 4.36
N ARG A 77 14.54 9.75 3.11
CA ARG A 77 13.98 10.41 1.91
C ARG A 77 12.60 9.88 1.54
N GLY A 78 12.32 8.62 1.82
CA GLY A 78 11.11 7.92 1.39
C GLY A 78 11.13 7.52 -0.08
N VAL A 79 10.10 6.76 -0.48
CA VAL A 79 9.93 6.28 -1.85
C VAL A 79 9.11 7.28 -2.65
N GLN A 80 9.56 7.59 -3.87
CA GLN A 80 8.95 8.62 -4.72
C GLN A 80 7.92 8.01 -5.66
N PHE A 81 6.70 8.57 -5.65
CA PHE A 81 5.61 8.24 -6.56
C PHE A 81 5.04 9.53 -7.16
N PRO A 82 5.77 10.21 -8.04
CA PRO A 82 5.40 11.56 -8.48
C PRO A 82 4.07 11.61 -9.22
N GLU A 83 3.75 10.58 -10.00
CA GLU A 83 2.54 10.51 -10.83
C GLU A 83 1.40 9.69 -10.20
N LEU A 84 1.59 9.11 -9.03
CA LEU A 84 0.57 8.28 -8.41
C LEU A 84 -0.65 9.10 -8.00
N THR A 85 -1.77 8.83 -8.67
CA THR A 85 -3.03 9.55 -8.48
C THR A 85 -4.05 8.76 -7.68
N THR A 86 -4.03 7.43 -7.78
CA THR A 86 -5.09 6.57 -7.23
C THR A 86 -4.53 5.30 -6.61
N ILE A 87 -5.01 5.00 -5.40
CA ILE A 87 -4.78 3.72 -4.71
C ILE A 87 -6.14 3.07 -4.46
N GLN A 88 -6.30 1.81 -4.89
CA GLN A 88 -7.51 1.01 -4.65
C GLN A 88 -7.13 -0.35 -4.08
N LEU A 89 -7.62 -0.65 -2.89
CA LEU A 89 -7.32 -1.86 -2.12
C LEU A 89 -8.63 -2.52 -1.70
N HIS A 90 -8.88 -3.73 -2.20
CA HIS A 90 -10.12 -4.45 -1.92
C HIS A 90 -9.84 -5.88 -1.45
N ASP A 91 -10.50 -6.30 -0.37
CA ASP A 91 -10.44 -7.67 0.17
C ASP A 91 -9.00 -8.15 0.42
N LEU A 92 -8.30 -7.38 1.22
CA LEU A 92 -6.94 -7.65 1.68
C LEU A 92 -6.95 -7.79 3.22
N PRO A 93 -7.54 -8.85 3.76
CA PRO A 93 -7.81 -8.96 5.20
C PRO A 93 -6.57 -8.95 6.08
N ASN A 94 -5.42 -9.37 5.55
CA ASN A 94 -4.15 -9.43 6.28
C ASN A 94 -3.23 -8.23 6.01
N LEU A 95 -3.66 -7.27 5.18
CA LEU A 95 -2.85 -6.09 4.88
C LEU A 95 -2.70 -5.21 6.13
N GLN A 96 -1.48 -5.05 6.61
CA GLN A 96 -1.16 -4.25 7.79
C GLN A 96 -0.78 -2.81 7.42
N GLN A 97 0.01 -2.66 6.36
CA GLN A 97 0.43 -1.35 5.85
C GLN A 97 0.74 -1.39 4.34
N ILE A 98 0.59 -0.24 3.71
CA ILE A 98 0.85 -0.09 2.27
C ILE A 98 2.36 0.05 2.03
N CYS A 99 3.03 0.85 2.84
CA CYS A 99 4.45 1.11 2.70
C CYS A 99 5.08 1.30 4.08
N GLU A 100 6.20 0.63 4.33
CA GLU A 100 6.92 0.72 5.61
C GLU A 100 7.65 2.05 5.80
N VAL A 101 7.96 2.72 4.70
CA VAL A 101 8.61 4.03 4.71
C VAL A 101 7.68 5.12 4.20
N LYS A 102 8.12 6.36 4.34
CA LYS A 102 7.39 7.51 3.82
C LYS A 102 7.18 7.39 2.30
N MET A 103 5.94 7.50 1.86
CA MET A 103 5.59 7.70 0.44
C MET A 103 5.55 9.19 0.12
N VAL A 104 6.20 9.58 -0.96
CA VAL A 104 6.12 10.95 -1.48
C VAL A 104 5.30 10.92 -2.76
N SER A 105 4.01 11.23 -2.64
CA SER A 105 3.03 11.15 -3.73
C SER A 105 2.30 12.48 -3.91
N PRO A 106 2.94 13.49 -4.54
CA PRO A 106 2.37 14.82 -4.66
C PRO A 106 1.13 14.89 -5.55
N ALA A 107 0.96 13.94 -6.47
CA ALA A 107 -0.18 13.86 -7.39
C ALA A 107 -1.36 13.06 -6.83
N LEU A 108 -1.25 12.43 -5.66
CA LEU A 108 -2.27 11.54 -5.11
C LEU A 108 -3.59 12.28 -4.90
N LYS A 109 -4.66 11.79 -5.51
CA LYS A 109 -6.01 12.38 -5.47
C LYS A 109 -6.97 11.56 -4.62
N SER A 110 -6.87 10.22 -4.69
CA SER A 110 -7.83 9.35 -4.01
C SER A 110 -7.23 8.05 -3.51
N ILE A 111 -7.72 7.61 -2.35
CA ILE A 111 -7.46 6.28 -1.77
C ILE A 111 -8.81 5.64 -1.50
N LYS A 112 -9.01 4.41 -2.02
CA LYS A 112 -10.20 3.59 -1.73
C LYS A 112 -9.77 2.30 -1.08
N ILE A 113 -10.29 2.04 0.11
CA ILE A 113 -9.97 0.87 0.93
C ILE A 113 -11.27 0.19 1.31
N ARG A 114 -11.36 -1.12 1.01
CA ARG A 114 -12.51 -1.95 1.36
C ARG A 114 -12.06 -3.36 1.74
N GLY A 115 -12.56 -3.87 2.86
CA GLY A 115 -12.23 -5.23 3.31
C GLY A 115 -10.78 -5.42 3.75
N CYS A 116 -10.12 -4.37 4.23
CA CYS A 116 -8.72 -4.39 4.71
C CYS A 116 -8.67 -4.29 6.24
N TRP A 117 -9.19 -5.30 6.93
CA TRP A 117 -9.47 -5.28 8.37
C TRP A 117 -8.24 -5.21 9.28
N SER A 118 -7.08 -5.65 8.78
CA SER A 118 -5.83 -5.62 9.54
C SER A 118 -5.01 -4.34 9.31
N LEU A 119 -5.51 -3.42 8.48
CA LEU A 119 -4.78 -2.20 8.16
C LEU A 119 -4.61 -1.33 9.40
N ARG A 120 -3.34 -0.98 9.70
CA ARG A 120 -2.97 -0.17 10.87
C ARG A 120 -2.47 1.21 10.47
N ARG A 121 -1.88 1.34 9.28
CA ARG A 121 -1.28 2.60 8.85
C ARG A 121 -1.60 2.91 7.40
N LEU A 122 -1.95 4.16 7.16
CA LEU A 122 -2.02 4.72 5.81
C LEU A 122 -0.63 5.22 5.39
N PRO A 123 -0.38 5.35 4.07
CA PRO A 123 0.88 5.91 3.61
C PRO A 123 1.04 7.34 4.10
N SER A 124 2.24 7.68 4.54
CA SER A 124 2.59 9.07 4.83
C SER A 124 2.70 9.85 3.52
N VAL A 125 1.65 10.56 3.16
CA VAL A 125 1.67 11.44 2.00
C VAL A 125 2.53 12.65 2.35
N GLY A 126 3.61 12.87 1.59
CA GLY A 126 4.53 14.00 1.84
C GLY A 126 3.81 15.34 1.92
N ALA A 127 4.42 16.30 2.62
CA ALA A 127 3.87 17.65 2.74
C ALA A 127 3.56 18.23 1.37
N ARG A 128 2.31 18.61 1.15
CA ARG A 128 1.86 19.28 -0.05
C ARG A 128 2.07 20.78 0.13
N GLY A 129 2.59 21.44 -0.89
CA GLY A 129 2.69 22.92 -0.88
C GLY A 129 1.34 23.56 -0.62
N ASN A 130 1.34 24.74 0.00
CA ASN A 130 0.15 25.52 0.29
C ASN A 130 -0.75 25.64 -0.95
N GLY A 131 -2.04 25.30 -0.79
CA GLY A 131 -3.05 25.40 -1.85
C GLY A 131 -3.35 24.11 -2.63
N LYS A 132 -2.62 23.00 -2.44
CA LYS A 132 -2.98 21.72 -3.08
C LYS A 132 -4.06 20.99 -2.28
N LYS A 133 -5.09 20.52 -3.00
CA LYS A 133 -6.19 19.73 -2.45
C LYS A 133 -5.66 18.45 -1.78
N LYS A 134 -6.17 18.13 -0.59
CA LYS A 134 -5.84 16.91 0.12
C LYS A 134 -6.41 15.70 -0.64
N PRO A 135 -5.78 14.51 -0.56
CA PRO A 135 -6.36 13.32 -1.16
C PRO A 135 -7.66 12.92 -0.44
N ALA A 136 -8.67 12.60 -1.24
CA ALA A 136 -9.90 12.02 -0.73
C ALA A 136 -9.65 10.58 -0.28
N ILE A 137 -10.32 10.16 0.80
CA ILE A 137 -10.25 8.79 1.29
C ILE A 137 -11.64 8.20 1.47
N GLU A 138 -11.83 6.99 0.93
CA GLU A 138 -13.00 6.16 1.13
C GLU A 138 -12.56 4.88 1.87
N ILE A 139 -13.10 4.66 3.08
CA ILE A 139 -12.65 3.60 3.98
C ILE A 139 -13.80 3.24 4.94
N GLU A 140 -13.89 1.98 5.37
CA GLU A 140 -14.84 1.59 6.41
C GLU A 140 -14.52 2.30 7.73
N LYS A 141 -15.58 2.66 8.46
CA LYS A 141 -15.45 3.38 9.72
C LYS A 141 -14.60 2.61 10.73
N ASP A 142 -14.84 1.31 10.89
CA ASP A 142 -14.13 0.47 11.86
C ASP A 142 -12.62 0.38 11.56
N VAL A 143 -12.26 0.35 10.25
CA VAL A 143 -10.86 0.36 9.82
C VAL A 143 -10.23 1.72 10.10
N TRP A 144 -10.94 2.82 9.77
CA TRP A 144 -10.46 4.17 10.04
C TRP A 144 -10.20 4.42 11.53
N ASP A 145 -11.12 3.99 12.38
CA ASP A 145 -11.03 4.16 13.84
C ASP A 145 -9.91 3.30 14.46
N ALA A 146 -9.51 2.20 13.78
CA ALA A 146 -8.43 1.32 14.21
C ALA A 146 -7.03 1.74 13.70
N LEU A 147 -6.93 2.79 12.89
CA LEU A 147 -5.66 3.27 12.37
C LEU A 147 -4.78 3.87 13.46
N GLU A 148 -3.51 3.54 13.41
CA GLU A 148 -2.48 4.12 14.26
C GLU A 148 -1.95 5.42 13.62
N TRP A 149 -2.05 6.52 14.34
CA TRP A 149 -1.63 7.83 13.87
C TRP A 149 -0.37 8.30 14.62
N ASP A 150 0.67 8.57 13.88
CA ASP A 150 1.87 9.23 14.36
C ASP A 150 2.06 10.61 13.71
N ALA A 151 3.18 11.29 14.01
CA ALA A 151 3.46 12.61 13.44
C ALA A 151 3.55 12.62 11.90
N ARG A 152 3.83 11.47 11.27
CA ARG A 152 3.95 11.30 9.83
C ARG A 152 2.62 10.95 9.14
N HIS A 153 1.70 10.32 9.88
CA HIS A 153 0.44 9.75 9.37
C HIS A 153 -0.77 10.44 10.00
N ARG A 154 -0.82 11.76 9.96
CA ARG A 154 -1.92 12.50 10.60
C ARG A 154 -3.20 12.44 9.76
N PRO A 155 -4.39 12.31 10.40
CA PRO A 155 -5.67 12.41 9.70
C PRO A 155 -5.79 13.70 8.89
N ALA A 156 -5.18 14.78 9.39
CA ALA A 156 -5.18 16.10 8.73
C ALA A 156 -4.52 16.12 7.33
N HIS A 157 -3.78 15.09 6.94
CA HIS A 157 -3.20 14.97 5.60
C HIS A 157 -4.22 14.55 4.53
N PHE A 158 -5.40 14.10 4.95
CA PHE A 158 -6.49 13.66 4.08
C PHE A 158 -7.69 14.61 4.17
N GLU A 159 -8.59 14.53 3.18
CA GLU A 159 -9.94 15.06 3.34
C GLU A 159 -10.70 14.28 4.41
N ALA A 160 -11.83 14.81 4.86
CA ALA A 160 -12.71 14.07 5.77
C ALA A 160 -13.09 12.72 5.12
N PRO A 161 -12.93 11.59 5.83
CA PRO A 161 -13.13 10.28 5.24
C PRO A 161 -14.60 10.08 4.84
N VAL A 162 -14.79 9.47 3.68
CA VAL A 162 -16.09 8.92 3.29
C VAL A 162 -16.12 7.46 3.77
N HIS A 163 -17.07 7.15 4.65
CA HIS A 163 -17.22 5.81 5.17
C HIS A 163 -18.08 4.95 4.24
N SER A 164 -17.48 3.91 3.69
CA SER A 164 -18.19 2.90 2.92
C SER A 164 -18.84 1.88 3.85
N CYS A 165 -20.06 1.46 3.48
CA CYS A 165 -20.73 0.34 4.15
C CYS A 165 -20.31 -0.97 3.46
N TYR A 166 -19.15 -1.48 3.79
CA TYR A 166 -18.72 -2.80 3.35
C TYR A 166 -19.09 -3.80 4.45
N TYR A 167 -20.17 -4.55 4.20
CA TYR A 167 -20.54 -5.61 5.13
C TYR A 167 -19.64 -6.82 4.88
N LYS A 168 -18.83 -7.16 5.89
CA LYS A 168 -18.23 -8.48 5.96
C LYS A 168 -19.37 -9.49 6.01
N GLU A 169 -19.64 -10.18 4.92
CA GLU A 169 -20.56 -11.34 4.96
C GLU A 169 -20.00 -12.28 6.03
N LYS A 170 -20.72 -12.39 7.14
CA LYS A 170 -20.47 -13.44 8.11
C LYS A 170 -20.75 -14.72 7.34
N LEU A 171 -19.69 -15.41 6.92
CA LEU A 171 -19.83 -16.76 6.41
C LEU A 171 -20.70 -17.52 7.40
N PRO A 172 -21.82 -18.12 6.96
CA PRO A 172 -22.64 -18.89 7.85
C PRO A 172 -21.73 -19.90 8.52
N ARG A 173 -21.76 -19.95 9.85
CA ARG A 173 -21.03 -20.97 10.60
C ARG A 173 -21.49 -22.30 10.04
N ILE A 174 -20.64 -22.97 9.27
CA ILE A 174 -20.89 -24.35 8.85
C ILE A 174 -20.88 -25.12 10.16
N SER A 175 -22.07 -25.39 10.67
CA SER A 175 -22.24 -26.35 11.74
C SER A 175 -21.81 -27.69 11.15
N VAL A 176 -20.62 -28.13 11.53
CA VAL A 176 -20.16 -29.51 11.26
C VAL A 176 -21.12 -30.38 12.07
N LEU A 177 -22.14 -30.91 11.41
CA LEU A 177 -22.92 -32.00 11.97
C LEU A 177 -21.98 -33.16 12.14
N ARG A 178 -21.83 -33.58 13.42
CA ARG A 178 -21.18 -34.86 13.78
C ARG A 178 -22.06 -36.01 13.38
#